data_a0d7bf7df6ca171614d4a98dfa28c48e
#
_entry.id   a0d7bf7df6ca171614d4a98dfa28c48e
#
_cell.length_a   1.000
_cell.length_b   1.000
_cell.length_c   1.000
_cell.angle_alpha   90.00
_cell.angle_beta   90.00
_cell.angle_gamma   90.00
#
_symmetry.space_group_name_H-M   'P 1'
#
loop_
_entity.id
_entity.type
_entity.pdbx_description
1 polymer ?
#
loop_
_entity_poly.entity_id
_entity_poly.type
_entity_poly.pdbx_seq_one_letter_code
_entity_poly.pdbx_strand_id
1 'polypeptide(L)'
;MFNKKYDVVVVGGGHAGCEAAAASANLGSKTLLITMNLQTLGQMSCNPAMGGIAKGQIVREIDALGGYSGIVSDYSAIQFKMLNKSKGPAMWSPRVQSDRSMFSLHWRVLLEQTKNLDFYQETVTGLIVKNDKAIGVKTSMDVSIYSKSVILTNGTFLNGLIHIGEKNFGGGRAGEKASLGLTSCLEGYGFVSGRMKTGTPPRVDGRSLNYSLMEEQPGDNNPGKFSFLKQTKVL
;
A
#
# COMPACT_ATOMS: atom_id res chain seq x y z
N MET A 1 -20.83 -6.98 16.19
CA MET A 1 -19.89 -6.35 15.25
C MET A 1 -20.33 -6.53 13.80
N PHE A 2 -20.78 -7.69 13.38
CA PHE A 2 -21.09 -8.05 12.00
C PHE A 2 -22.48 -7.66 11.47
N ASN A 3 -23.33 -7.06 12.28
CA ASN A 3 -24.63 -6.48 11.83
C ASN A 3 -24.49 -5.05 11.27
N LYS A 4 -23.29 -4.47 11.29
CA LYS A 4 -23.05 -3.18 10.64
C LYS A 4 -23.04 -3.36 9.13
N LYS A 5 -23.81 -2.54 8.42
CA LYS A 5 -23.68 -2.39 6.98
C LYS A 5 -22.68 -1.27 6.70
N TYR A 6 -21.74 -1.54 5.83
CA TYR A 6 -20.77 -0.55 5.36
C TYR A 6 -21.19 0.02 3.99
N ASP A 7 -20.74 1.21 3.70
CA ASP A 7 -20.87 1.75 2.35
C ASP A 7 -19.77 1.16 1.47
N VAL A 8 -18.54 1.08 2.00
CA VAL A 8 -17.38 0.58 1.30
C VAL A 8 -16.63 -0.43 2.17
N VAL A 9 -16.27 -1.58 1.59
CA VAL A 9 -15.29 -2.50 2.15
C VAL A 9 -14.04 -2.48 1.29
N VAL A 10 -12.89 -2.19 1.90
CA VAL A 10 -11.57 -2.23 1.26
C VAL A 10 -10.83 -3.47 1.73
N VAL A 11 -10.37 -4.29 0.79
CA VAL A 11 -9.64 -5.54 1.05
C VAL A 11 -8.16 -5.36 0.74
N GLY A 12 -7.33 -5.45 1.77
CA GLY A 12 -5.88 -5.29 1.70
C GLY A 12 -5.39 -3.97 2.30
N GLY A 13 -4.48 -4.04 3.25
CA GLY A 13 -3.90 -2.89 3.98
C GLY A 13 -2.56 -2.42 3.43
N GLY A 14 -2.27 -2.63 2.14
CA GLY A 14 -1.13 -2.03 1.44
C GLY A 14 -1.34 -0.56 1.10
N HIS A 15 -0.39 0.07 0.39
CA HIS A 15 -0.49 1.51 0.04
C HIS A 15 -1.80 1.87 -0.64
N ALA A 16 -2.22 1.09 -1.65
CA ALA A 16 -3.47 1.31 -2.37
C ALA A 16 -4.71 1.18 -1.47
N GLY A 17 -4.71 0.18 -0.57
CA GLY A 17 -5.83 -0.02 0.35
C GLY A 17 -5.92 1.05 1.43
N CYS A 18 -4.77 1.49 1.96
CA CYS A 18 -4.72 2.60 2.91
C CYS A 18 -5.28 3.90 2.29
N GLU A 19 -4.88 4.23 1.04
CA GLU A 19 -5.42 5.39 0.32
C GLU A 19 -6.91 5.24 0.01
N ALA A 20 -7.35 4.07 -0.47
CA ALA A 20 -8.75 3.82 -0.76
C ALA A 20 -9.64 3.92 0.48
N ALA A 21 -9.16 3.39 1.61
CA ALA A 21 -9.89 3.46 2.89
C ALA A 21 -9.97 4.89 3.41
N ALA A 22 -8.86 5.62 3.40
CA ALA A 22 -8.81 7.02 3.81
C ALA A 22 -9.72 7.89 2.94
N ALA A 23 -9.62 7.77 1.61
CA ALA A 23 -10.43 8.54 0.67
C ALA A 23 -11.93 8.28 0.85
N SER A 24 -12.31 6.99 0.93
CA SER A 24 -13.73 6.62 1.13
C SER A 24 -14.28 7.17 2.44
N ALA A 25 -13.54 7.05 3.52
CA ALA A 25 -13.97 7.51 4.85
C ALA A 25 -14.01 9.05 4.95
N ASN A 26 -13.04 9.75 4.38
CA ASN A 26 -12.99 11.22 4.34
C ASN A 26 -14.13 11.81 3.49
N LEU A 27 -14.60 11.09 2.48
CA LEU A 27 -15.80 11.45 1.70
C LEU A 27 -17.12 11.16 2.45
N GLY A 28 -17.05 10.70 3.70
CA GLY A 28 -18.21 10.45 4.56
C GLY A 28 -18.80 9.05 4.49
N SER A 29 -18.22 8.14 3.72
CA SER A 29 -18.68 6.75 3.63
C SER A 29 -18.29 5.96 4.88
N LYS A 30 -19.21 5.15 5.41
CA LYS A 30 -18.87 4.13 6.43
C LYS A 30 -17.99 3.07 5.78
N THR A 31 -16.73 3.10 6.09
CA THR A 31 -15.70 2.27 5.45
C THR A 31 -15.14 1.23 6.41
N LEU A 32 -14.93 0.02 5.92
CA LEU A 32 -14.20 -1.03 6.61
C LEU A 32 -12.94 -1.39 5.83
N LEU A 33 -11.80 -1.31 6.46
CA LEU A 33 -10.54 -1.84 5.94
C LEU A 33 -10.29 -3.23 6.53
N ILE A 34 -10.26 -4.25 5.66
CA ILE A 34 -9.94 -5.62 6.03
C ILE A 34 -8.52 -5.95 5.57
N THR A 35 -7.69 -6.41 6.49
CA THR A 35 -6.32 -6.81 6.19
C THR A 35 -5.90 -8.02 7.02
N MET A 36 -4.98 -8.81 6.51
CA MET A 36 -4.47 -10.00 7.20
C MET A 36 -3.67 -9.64 8.46
N ASN A 37 -3.07 -8.45 8.49
CA ASN A 37 -2.26 -8.01 9.62
C ASN A 37 -2.30 -6.48 9.76
N LEU A 38 -2.89 -5.99 10.85
CA LEU A 38 -2.97 -4.56 11.17
C LEU A 38 -1.62 -3.93 11.55
N GLN A 39 -0.63 -4.75 11.94
CA GLN A 39 0.71 -4.24 12.28
C GLN A 39 1.53 -3.86 11.04
N THR A 40 1.08 -4.28 9.85
CA THR A 40 1.81 -4.09 8.59
C THR A 40 1.08 -3.18 7.60
N LEU A 41 0.19 -2.32 8.10
CA LEU A 41 -0.50 -1.30 7.30
C LEU A 41 0.51 -0.41 6.56
N GLY A 42 0.32 -0.24 5.26
CA GLY A 42 1.18 0.57 4.41
C GLY A 42 2.65 0.12 4.32
N GLN A 43 2.99 -1.09 4.78
CA GLN A 43 4.38 -1.52 4.87
C GLN A 43 5.12 -1.51 3.52
N MET A 44 6.32 -0.93 3.52
CA MET A 44 7.22 -0.92 2.36
C MET A 44 7.95 -2.27 2.24
N SER A 45 7.41 -3.18 1.42
CA SER A 45 7.93 -4.56 1.31
C SER A 45 9.21 -4.66 0.48
N CYS A 46 9.33 -3.86 -0.59
CA CYS A 46 10.48 -3.91 -1.50
C CYS A 46 11.56 -2.90 -1.07
N ASN A 47 11.43 -1.66 -1.54
CA ASN A 47 12.32 -0.55 -1.20
C ASN A 47 11.63 0.37 -0.20
N PRO A 48 12.33 0.86 0.83
CA PRO A 48 11.79 1.86 1.74
C PRO A 48 11.82 3.25 1.09
N ALA A 49 11.18 3.38 -0.07
CA ALA A 49 11.16 4.62 -0.84
C ALA A 49 9.79 4.88 -1.46
N MET A 50 9.36 6.14 -1.40
CA MET A 50 8.16 6.63 -2.08
C MET A 50 8.58 7.55 -3.23
N GLY A 51 7.86 7.46 -4.36
CA GLY A 51 8.13 8.27 -5.53
C GLY A 51 9.15 7.67 -6.48
N GLY A 52 9.84 8.53 -7.21
CA GLY A 52 10.67 8.16 -8.35
C GLY A 52 9.95 8.38 -9.67
N ILE A 53 10.55 8.00 -10.79
CA ILE A 53 10.03 8.23 -12.15
C ILE A 53 8.60 7.74 -12.28
N ALA A 54 7.69 8.56 -12.77
CA ALA A 54 6.24 8.42 -12.86
C ALA A 54 5.53 8.33 -11.49
N LYS A 55 6.00 7.53 -10.55
CA LYS A 55 5.37 7.36 -9.24
C LYS A 55 5.36 8.65 -8.41
N GLY A 56 6.41 9.48 -8.52
CA GLY A 56 6.49 10.74 -7.79
C GLY A 56 5.39 11.73 -8.20
N GLN A 57 5.09 11.83 -9.48
CA GLN A 57 4.02 12.67 -9.99
C GLN A 57 2.65 12.17 -9.49
N ILE A 58 2.38 10.87 -9.61
CA ILE A 58 1.13 10.26 -9.17
C ILE A 58 0.90 10.48 -7.66
N VAL A 59 1.94 10.33 -6.83
CA VAL A 59 1.81 10.58 -5.38
C VAL A 59 1.49 12.04 -5.09
N ARG A 60 2.03 13.00 -5.88
CA ARG A 60 1.68 14.42 -5.78
C ARG A 60 0.22 14.69 -6.17
N GLU A 61 -0.28 14.03 -7.20
CA GLU A 61 -1.68 14.13 -7.61
C GLU A 61 -2.62 13.56 -6.52
N ILE A 62 -2.27 12.41 -5.95
CA ILE A 62 -3.00 11.82 -4.83
C ILE A 62 -3.03 12.75 -3.63
N ASP A 63 -1.90 13.37 -3.26
CA ASP A 63 -1.81 14.33 -2.16
C ASP A 63 -2.69 15.57 -2.42
N ALA A 64 -2.68 16.11 -3.65
CA ALA A 64 -3.54 17.22 -4.04
C ALA A 64 -5.03 16.92 -3.93
N LEU A 65 -5.42 15.64 -4.05
CA LEU A 65 -6.79 15.16 -3.85
C LEU A 65 -7.12 14.81 -2.39
N GLY A 66 -6.18 15.02 -1.45
CA GLY A 66 -6.36 14.76 -0.03
C GLY A 66 -5.91 13.38 0.43
N GLY A 67 -5.09 12.68 -0.37
CA GLY A 67 -4.48 11.40 0.01
C GLY A 67 -3.36 11.56 1.04
N TYR A 68 -2.98 10.46 1.66
CA TYR A 68 -2.07 10.44 2.80
C TYR A 68 -0.64 10.00 2.47
N SER A 69 -0.39 9.39 1.32
CA SER A 69 0.95 8.88 0.95
C SER A 69 2.04 9.95 0.97
N GLY A 70 1.72 11.16 0.50
CA GLY A 70 2.65 12.31 0.54
C GLY A 70 2.97 12.73 1.97
N ILE A 71 1.95 12.83 2.81
CA ILE A 71 2.05 13.20 4.23
C ILE A 71 2.93 12.19 4.98
N VAL A 72 2.61 10.90 4.85
CA VAL A 72 3.36 9.82 5.52
C VAL A 72 4.80 9.76 5.04
N SER A 73 5.04 10.02 3.76
CA SER A 73 6.38 10.08 3.19
C SER A 73 7.21 11.20 3.81
N ASP A 74 6.62 12.38 4.01
CA ASP A 74 7.30 13.51 4.64
C ASP A 74 7.66 13.21 6.09
N TYR A 75 6.75 12.62 6.87
CA TYR A 75 7.01 12.28 8.28
C TYR A 75 8.02 11.16 8.50
N SER A 76 8.20 10.29 7.52
CA SER A 76 9.13 9.15 7.59
C SER A 76 10.40 9.35 6.79
N ALA A 77 10.59 10.52 6.18
CA ALA A 77 11.70 10.82 5.29
C ALA A 77 13.06 10.75 6.01
N ILE A 78 14.01 10.06 5.38
CA ILE A 78 15.43 10.09 5.76
C ILE A 78 16.30 10.68 4.65
N GLN A 79 15.78 10.76 3.43
CA GLN A 79 16.43 11.42 2.31
C GLN A 79 15.35 11.87 1.30
N PHE A 80 15.52 13.06 0.75
CA PHE A 80 14.70 13.56 -0.36
C PHE A 80 15.59 13.85 -1.57
N LYS A 81 15.12 13.48 -2.76
CA LYS A 81 15.78 13.84 -4.02
C LYS A 81 14.74 14.13 -5.11
N MET A 82 14.88 15.27 -5.77
CA MET A 82 14.12 15.56 -6.98
C MET A 82 14.85 14.97 -8.19
N LEU A 83 14.24 13.95 -8.80
CA LEU A 83 14.79 13.29 -9.99
C LEU A 83 14.44 14.08 -11.26
N ASN A 84 15.21 13.84 -12.32
CA ASN A 84 15.00 14.40 -13.66
C ASN A 84 15.03 15.95 -13.74
N LYS A 85 15.74 16.63 -12.83
CA LYS A 85 15.84 18.10 -12.83
C LYS A 85 16.33 18.65 -14.18
N SER A 86 17.25 17.96 -14.85
CA SER A 86 17.79 18.35 -16.14
C SER A 86 16.81 18.24 -17.32
N LYS A 87 15.68 17.55 -17.13
CA LYS A 87 14.68 17.30 -18.20
C LYS A 87 13.48 18.28 -18.17
N GLY A 88 13.54 19.28 -17.31
CA GLY A 88 12.51 20.30 -17.17
C GLY A 88 11.39 19.95 -16.18
N PRO A 89 10.60 20.95 -15.74
CA PRO A 89 9.65 20.82 -14.63
C PRO A 89 8.59 19.73 -14.80
N ALA A 90 8.13 19.49 -16.02
CA ALA A 90 7.13 18.43 -16.31
C ALA A 90 7.67 17.02 -16.01
N MET A 91 8.97 16.83 -16.02
CA MET A 91 9.63 15.55 -15.74
C MET A 91 10.15 15.44 -14.30
N TRP A 92 10.07 16.51 -13.53
CA TRP A 92 10.51 16.49 -12.14
C TRP A 92 9.71 15.46 -11.36
N SER A 93 10.41 14.59 -10.67
CA SER A 93 9.78 13.52 -9.90
C SER A 93 10.40 13.41 -8.52
N PRO A 94 9.67 13.76 -7.46
CA PRO A 94 10.17 13.63 -6.11
C PRO A 94 10.33 12.16 -5.72
N ARG A 95 11.39 11.89 -4.97
CA ARG A 95 11.64 10.60 -4.34
C ARG A 95 12.09 10.79 -2.91
N VAL A 96 11.45 10.11 -1.99
CA VAL A 96 11.81 10.05 -0.57
C VAL A 96 12.30 8.64 -0.25
N GLN A 97 13.45 8.54 0.41
CA GLN A 97 13.82 7.36 1.18
C GLN A 97 13.19 7.52 2.56
N SER A 98 12.53 6.48 3.04
CA SER A 98 11.79 6.53 4.30
C SER A 98 12.36 5.57 5.32
N ASP A 99 12.27 5.94 6.59
CA ASP A 99 12.31 4.95 7.66
C ASP A 99 11.11 4.02 7.52
N ARG A 100 11.39 2.75 7.33
CA ARG A 100 10.38 1.73 7.01
C ARG A 100 9.38 1.53 8.14
N SER A 101 9.84 1.58 9.37
CA SER A 101 9.02 1.37 10.56
C SER A 101 8.15 2.60 10.82
N MET A 102 8.74 3.80 10.73
CA MET A 102 8.02 5.05 10.87
C MET A 102 6.96 5.24 9.79
N PHE A 103 7.24 4.84 8.55
CA PHE A 103 6.27 4.91 7.46
C PHE A 103 5.00 4.11 7.78
N SER A 104 5.14 2.85 8.20
CA SER A 104 4.01 2.01 8.57
C SER A 104 3.28 2.54 9.82
N LEU A 105 4.02 3.02 10.81
CA LEU A 105 3.46 3.63 12.03
C LEU A 105 2.61 4.87 11.70
N HIS A 106 3.12 5.78 10.90
CA HIS A 106 2.37 6.99 10.52
C HIS A 106 1.12 6.67 9.72
N TRP A 107 1.17 5.70 8.79
CA TRP A 107 -0.03 5.18 8.12
C TRP A 107 -1.08 4.73 9.14
N ARG A 108 -0.67 3.90 10.08
CA ARG A 108 -1.58 3.38 11.09
C ARG A 108 -2.21 4.50 11.91
N VAL A 109 -1.41 5.42 12.43
CA VAL A 109 -1.90 6.54 13.25
C VAL A 109 -2.91 7.40 12.48
N LEU A 110 -2.61 7.76 11.23
CA LEU A 110 -3.51 8.57 10.41
C LEU A 110 -4.83 7.84 10.13
N LEU A 111 -4.76 6.57 9.80
CA LEU A 111 -5.97 5.78 9.53
C LEU A 111 -6.81 5.59 10.79
N GLU A 112 -6.22 5.32 11.95
CA GLU A 112 -6.93 5.17 13.23
C GLU A 112 -7.61 6.48 13.68
N GLN A 113 -7.08 7.64 13.25
CA GLN A 113 -7.68 8.95 13.49
C GLN A 113 -8.75 9.34 12.45
N THR A 114 -8.84 8.60 11.35
CA THR A 114 -9.80 8.89 10.28
C THR A 114 -11.21 8.51 10.69
N LYS A 115 -12.12 9.49 10.72
CA LYS A 115 -13.54 9.25 11.03
C LYS A 115 -14.17 8.32 9.99
N ASN A 116 -15.21 7.59 10.38
CA ASN A 116 -15.96 6.66 9.54
C ASN A 116 -15.15 5.45 9.02
N LEU A 117 -13.96 5.19 9.55
CA LEU A 117 -13.11 4.05 9.20
C LEU A 117 -13.04 3.05 10.34
N ASP A 118 -13.52 1.85 10.07
CA ASP A 118 -13.38 0.68 10.96
C ASP A 118 -12.31 -0.26 10.38
N PHE A 119 -11.73 -1.12 11.24
CA PHE A 119 -10.71 -2.10 10.88
C PHE A 119 -11.13 -3.50 11.25
N TYR A 120 -10.75 -4.46 10.42
CA TYR A 120 -10.91 -5.87 10.73
C TYR A 120 -9.70 -6.67 10.27
N GLN A 121 -9.09 -7.41 11.20
CA GLN A 121 -7.95 -8.26 10.87
C GLN A 121 -8.44 -9.64 10.50
N GLU A 122 -8.48 -9.91 9.20
CA GLU A 122 -8.91 -11.18 8.65
C GLU A 122 -8.51 -11.32 7.17
N THR A 123 -8.56 -12.54 6.65
CA THR A 123 -8.34 -12.84 5.23
C THR A 123 -9.68 -12.92 4.50
N VAL A 124 -9.80 -12.17 3.41
CA VAL A 124 -10.95 -12.28 2.52
C VAL A 124 -10.69 -13.37 1.48
N THR A 125 -11.62 -14.32 1.38
CA THR A 125 -11.53 -15.49 0.50
C THR A 125 -12.50 -15.44 -0.68
N GLY A 126 -13.50 -14.56 -0.65
CA GLY A 126 -14.48 -14.46 -1.73
C GLY A 126 -15.33 -13.20 -1.68
N LEU A 127 -16.10 -13.00 -2.74
CA LEU A 127 -17.10 -11.96 -2.88
C LEU A 127 -18.50 -12.54 -2.61
N ILE A 128 -19.37 -11.72 -2.06
CA ILE A 128 -20.82 -11.99 -2.01
C ILE A 128 -21.43 -11.19 -3.15
N VAL A 129 -21.98 -11.92 -4.14
CA VAL A 129 -22.61 -11.33 -5.32
C VAL A 129 -24.09 -11.69 -5.34
N LYS A 130 -24.93 -10.71 -5.65
CA LYS A 130 -26.37 -10.90 -5.83
C LYS A 130 -26.84 -10.02 -6.99
N ASN A 131 -27.55 -10.61 -7.94
CA ASN A 131 -28.04 -9.91 -9.15
C ASN A 131 -26.90 -9.11 -9.83
N ASP A 132 -25.78 -9.77 -10.11
CA ASP A 132 -24.57 -9.23 -10.76
C ASP A 132 -23.92 -8.03 -10.05
N LYS A 133 -24.25 -7.83 -8.79
CA LYS A 133 -23.65 -6.77 -7.95
C LYS A 133 -22.89 -7.39 -6.78
N ALA A 134 -21.66 -6.95 -6.58
CA ALA A 134 -20.92 -7.25 -5.35
C ALA A 134 -21.58 -6.50 -4.18
N ILE A 135 -22.08 -7.25 -3.21
CA ILE A 135 -22.79 -6.74 -2.04
C ILE A 135 -22.03 -7.00 -0.73
N GLY A 136 -20.80 -7.46 -0.81
CA GLY A 136 -19.97 -7.75 0.35
C GLY A 136 -18.86 -8.74 0.08
N VAL A 137 -18.21 -9.17 1.14
CA VAL A 137 -17.11 -10.12 1.13
C VAL A 137 -17.33 -11.26 2.12
N LYS A 138 -16.68 -12.40 1.85
CA LYS A 138 -16.61 -13.56 2.73
C LYS A 138 -15.18 -13.73 3.23
N THR A 139 -15.03 -14.01 4.53
CA THR A 139 -13.71 -14.19 5.15
C THR A 139 -13.34 -15.66 5.33
N SER A 140 -12.09 -15.93 5.71
CA SER A 140 -11.60 -17.29 5.96
C SER A 140 -12.29 -17.96 7.16
N MET A 141 -12.83 -17.17 8.09
CA MET A 141 -13.64 -17.66 9.23
C MET A 141 -15.13 -17.77 8.89
N ASP A 142 -15.49 -17.81 7.62
CA ASP A 142 -16.87 -17.93 7.13
C ASP A 142 -17.79 -16.75 7.51
N VAL A 143 -17.21 -15.60 7.87
CA VAL A 143 -17.96 -14.39 8.20
C VAL A 143 -18.35 -13.65 6.93
N SER A 144 -19.63 -13.32 6.80
CA SER A 144 -20.16 -12.48 5.71
C SER A 144 -20.24 -11.02 6.15
N ILE A 145 -19.60 -10.12 5.41
CA ILE A 145 -19.61 -8.68 5.67
C ILE A 145 -20.22 -7.97 4.48
N TYR A 146 -21.31 -7.26 4.70
CA TYR A 146 -22.08 -6.62 3.65
C TYR A 146 -21.71 -5.15 3.45
N SER A 147 -21.67 -4.72 2.19
CA SER A 147 -21.39 -3.34 1.78
C SER A 147 -22.07 -2.98 0.48
N LYS A 148 -22.15 -1.67 0.18
CA LYS A 148 -22.63 -1.20 -1.12
C LYS A 148 -21.59 -1.35 -2.22
N SER A 149 -20.29 -1.29 -1.87
CA SER A 149 -19.16 -1.40 -2.79
C SER A 149 -18.00 -2.14 -2.13
N VAL A 150 -17.23 -2.85 -2.95
CA VAL A 150 -16.01 -3.58 -2.53
C VAL A 150 -14.84 -3.09 -3.38
N ILE A 151 -13.73 -2.74 -2.73
CA ILE A 151 -12.47 -2.35 -3.37
C ILE A 151 -11.43 -3.42 -3.05
N LEU A 152 -10.88 -4.06 -4.07
CA LEU A 152 -9.85 -5.09 -3.93
C LEU A 152 -8.47 -4.50 -4.19
N THR A 153 -7.58 -4.58 -3.19
CA THR A 153 -6.20 -4.07 -3.24
C THR A 153 -5.19 -5.11 -2.75
N ASN A 154 -5.35 -6.34 -3.20
CA ASN A 154 -4.64 -7.52 -2.69
C ASN A 154 -3.12 -7.51 -2.93
N GLY A 155 -2.61 -6.69 -3.85
CA GLY A 155 -1.18 -6.56 -4.14
C GLY A 155 -0.52 -7.88 -4.51
N THR A 156 0.56 -8.21 -3.83
CA THR A 156 1.36 -9.43 -4.08
C THR A 156 0.84 -10.67 -3.33
N PHE A 157 -0.23 -10.56 -2.57
CA PHE A 157 -0.72 -11.65 -1.71
C PHE A 157 -1.66 -12.61 -2.42
N LEU A 158 -2.38 -12.16 -3.46
CA LEU A 158 -3.38 -12.97 -4.15
C LEU A 158 -2.71 -14.12 -4.91
N ASN A 159 -2.91 -15.36 -4.44
CA ASN A 159 -2.17 -16.55 -4.88
C ASN A 159 -0.65 -16.31 -4.92
N GLY A 160 -0.13 -15.54 -3.96
CA GLY A 160 1.27 -15.10 -3.93
C GLY A 160 2.25 -16.28 -3.93
N LEU A 161 3.32 -16.14 -4.72
CA LEU A 161 4.43 -17.10 -4.78
C LEU A 161 5.74 -16.33 -4.68
N ILE A 162 6.54 -16.70 -3.67
CA ILE A 162 7.85 -16.10 -3.42
C ILE A 162 8.92 -16.98 -4.06
N HIS A 163 9.84 -16.35 -4.78
CA HIS A 163 10.99 -16.98 -5.40
C HIS A 163 12.28 -16.48 -4.71
N ILE A 164 13.07 -17.39 -4.16
CA ILE A 164 14.39 -17.10 -3.58
C ILE A 164 15.38 -18.12 -4.14
N GLY A 165 16.20 -17.68 -5.11
CA GLY A 165 17.03 -18.60 -5.89
C GLY A 165 16.15 -19.64 -6.59
N GLU A 166 16.46 -20.91 -6.40
CA GLU A 166 15.71 -22.04 -6.98
C GLU A 166 14.49 -22.46 -6.15
N LYS A 167 14.32 -21.90 -4.95
CA LYS A 167 13.23 -22.29 -4.04
C LYS A 167 12.01 -21.41 -4.25
N ASN A 168 10.84 -22.06 -4.25
CA ASN A 168 9.55 -21.40 -4.36
C ASN A 168 8.64 -21.81 -3.20
N PHE A 169 7.91 -20.87 -2.63
CA PHE A 169 6.96 -21.15 -1.56
C PHE A 169 5.81 -20.14 -1.57
N GLY A 170 4.63 -20.57 -1.12
CA GLY A 170 3.45 -19.73 -1.06
C GLY A 170 3.62 -18.59 -0.06
N GLY A 171 3.30 -17.37 -0.49
CA GLY A 171 3.35 -16.17 0.35
C GLY A 171 3.27 -14.90 -0.48
N GLY A 172 2.74 -13.85 0.11
CA GLY A 172 2.72 -12.53 -0.52
C GLY A 172 3.93 -11.69 -0.15
N ARG A 173 4.57 -12.02 0.97
CA ARG A 173 5.78 -11.41 1.52
C ARG A 173 6.48 -12.44 2.41
N ALA A 174 7.81 -12.34 2.57
CA ALA A 174 8.56 -13.23 3.44
C ALA A 174 7.97 -13.27 4.86
N GLY A 175 7.67 -14.46 5.35
CA GLY A 175 7.02 -14.68 6.65
C GLY A 175 5.49 -14.51 6.67
N GLU A 176 4.85 -14.16 5.58
CA GLU A 176 3.39 -13.99 5.50
C GLU A 176 2.77 -14.89 4.44
N LYS A 177 1.65 -15.52 4.80
CA LYS A 177 0.93 -16.45 3.93
C LYS A 177 0.33 -15.74 2.70
N ALA A 178 0.12 -16.49 1.62
CA ALA A 178 -0.67 -16.03 0.49
C ALA A 178 -2.17 -15.92 0.85
N SER A 179 -2.88 -15.01 0.20
CA SER A 179 -4.34 -14.96 0.21
C SER A 179 -4.86 -15.90 -0.88
N LEU A 180 -5.64 -16.90 -0.49
CA LEU A 180 -6.19 -17.92 -1.37
C LEU A 180 -7.72 -17.80 -1.46
N GLY A 181 -8.31 -18.34 -2.53
CA GLY A 181 -9.75 -18.42 -2.76
C GLY A 181 -10.33 -17.26 -3.58
N LEU A 182 -9.91 -16.02 -3.32
CA LEU A 182 -10.49 -14.85 -4.00
C LEU A 182 -10.23 -14.85 -5.52
N THR A 183 -9.06 -15.32 -6.00
CA THR A 183 -8.78 -15.46 -7.44
C THR A 183 -9.79 -16.39 -8.10
N SER A 184 -9.98 -17.58 -7.56
CA SER A 184 -10.93 -18.56 -8.10
C SER A 184 -12.37 -18.03 -8.05
N CYS A 185 -12.71 -17.25 -7.01
CA CYS A 185 -14.00 -16.58 -6.93
C CYS A 185 -14.18 -15.59 -8.09
N LEU A 186 -13.17 -14.77 -8.40
CA LEU A 186 -13.20 -13.81 -9.51
C LEU A 186 -13.27 -14.52 -10.87
N GLU A 187 -12.49 -15.59 -11.06
CA GLU A 187 -12.53 -16.41 -12.28
C GLU A 187 -13.92 -17.03 -12.51
N GLY A 188 -14.59 -17.45 -11.43
CA GLY A 188 -15.98 -17.91 -11.48
C GLY A 188 -16.98 -16.87 -11.97
N TYR A 189 -16.64 -15.59 -11.90
CA TYR A 189 -17.42 -14.48 -12.49
C TYR A 189 -16.90 -14.03 -13.87
N GLY A 190 -16.01 -14.80 -14.48
CA GLY A 190 -15.51 -14.54 -15.85
C GLY A 190 -14.30 -13.60 -15.91
N PHE A 191 -13.69 -13.22 -14.81
CA PHE A 191 -12.43 -12.48 -14.85
C PHE A 191 -11.28 -13.41 -15.26
N VAL A 192 -10.40 -12.91 -16.14
CA VAL A 192 -9.20 -13.63 -16.53
C VAL A 192 -8.07 -13.24 -15.57
N SER A 193 -7.49 -14.21 -14.90
CA SER A 193 -6.33 -13.98 -14.03
C SER A 193 -5.01 -14.30 -14.74
N GLY A 194 -3.94 -13.67 -14.28
CA GLY A 194 -2.59 -13.91 -14.76
C GLY A 194 -1.54 -13.62 -13.71
N ARG A 195 -0.33 -14.13 -13.92
CA ARG A 195 0.77 -13.88 -13.00
C ARG A 195 1.63 -12.72 -13.46
N MET A 196 1.93 -11.83 -12.51
CA MET A 196 2.91 -10.77 -12.69
C MET A 196 4.07 -10.99 -11.73
N LYS A 197 5.28 -10.68 -12.18
CA LYS A 197 6.49 -10.73 -11.36
C LYS A 197 6.80 -9.35 -10.81
N THR A 198 7.10 -9.27 -9.51
CA THR A 198 7.75 -8.10 -8.91
C THR A 198 9.18 -8.47 -8.51
N GLY A 199 10.11 -7.50 -8.58
CA GLY A 199 11.50 -7.70 -8.13
C GLY A 199 11.74 -6.98 -6.80
N THR A 200 12.47 -7.63 -5.90
CA THR A 200 12.96 -7.00 -4.68
C THR A 200 14.49 -7.02 -4.73
N PRO A 201 15.17 -5.88 -4.54
CA PRO A 201 16.63 -5.88 -4.46
C PRO A 201 17.13 -6.73 -3.29
N PRO A 202 18.31 -7.35 -3.41
CA PRO A 202 18.87 -8.13 -2.32
C PRO A 202 19.09 -7.27 -1.08
N ARG A 203 18.94 -7.89 0.08
CA ARG A 203 19.36 -7.30 1.35
C ARG A 203 20.76 -7.80 1.65
N VAL A 204 21.69 -6.89 1.87
CA VAL A 204 23.08 -7.17 2.18
C VAL A 204 23.43 -6.64 3.58
N ASP A 205 24.37 -7.30 4.25
CA ASP A 205 24.91 -6.78 5.50
C ASP A 205 25.82 -5.60 5.20
N GLY A 206 25.45 -4.39 5.62
CA GLY A 206 26.20 -3.17 5.40
C GLY A 206 27.64 -3.24 5.91
N ARG A 207 27.93 -4.07 6.92
CA ARG A 207 29.29 -4.30 7.45
C ARG A 207 30.17 -5.09 6.48
N SER A 208 29.58 -5.81 5.54
CA SER A 208 30.30 -6.58 4.51
C SER A 208 30.61 -5.78 3.26
N LEU A 209 30.14 -4.53 3.16
CA LEU A 209 30.29 -3.68 1.99
C LEU A 209 31.59 -2.88 2.05
N ASN A 210 32.28 -2.80 0.93
CA ASN A 210 33.41 -1.88 0.76
C ASN A 210 32.90 -0.54 0.16
N TYR A 211 32.56 0.39 1.02
CA TYR A 211 32.05 1.70 0.62
C TYR A 211 33.05 2.54 -0.18
N SER A 212 34.36 2.27 -0.07
CA SER A 212 35.38 3.00 -0.85
C SER A 212 35.31 2.72 -2.36
N LEU A 213 34.67 1.61 -2.75
CA LEU A 213 34.43 1.23 -4.15
C LEU A 213 33.07 1.72 -4.68
N MET A 214 32.32 2.48 -3.89
CA MET A 214 30.95 2.90 -4.22
C MET A 214 30.90 4.42 -4.36
N GLU A 215 30.03 4.89 -5.24
CA GLU A 215 29.72 6.30 -5.38
C GLU A 215 28.55 6.66 -4.45
N GLU A 216 28.73 7.69 -3.64
CA GLU A 216 27.68 8.22 -2.79
C GLU A 216 26.60 8.91 -3.64
N GLN A 217 25.35 8.60 -3.37
CA GLN A 217 24.18 9.25 -3.99
C GLN A 217 23.45 10.12 -2.96
N PRO A 218 23.91 11.34 -2.68
CA PRO A 218 23.34 12.21 -1.67
C PRO A 218 21.92 12.66 -2.06
N GLY A 219 21.14 13.06 -1.07
CA GLY A 219 19.90 13.78 -1.26
C GLY A 219 20.12 15.18 -1.83
N ASP A 220 19.03 15.94 -1.97
CA ASP A 220 19.13 17.36 -2.32
C ASP A 220 19.62 18.16 -1.11
N ASN A 221 20.51 19.14 -1.31
CA ASN A 221 21.03 20.02 -0.24
C ASN A 221 19.90 20.86 0.41
N ASN A 222 18.92 21.24 -0.38
CA ASN A 222 17.69 21.89 0.08
C ASN A 222 16.53 20.93 -0.22
N PRO A 223 16.23 20.00 0.68
CA PRO A 223 15.20 19.00 0.44
C PRO A 223 13.83 19.65 0.31
N GLY A 224 13.10 19.26 -0.73
CA GLY A 224 11.69 19.54 -0.84
C GLY A 224 10.86 18.57 0.01
N LYS A 225 9.56 18.53 -0.24
CA LYS A 225 8.65 17.58 0.39
C LYS A 225 7.63 17.07 -0.60
N PHE A 226 6.96 15.98 -0.26
CA PHE A 226 5.89 15.41 -1.08
C PHE A 226 4.59 16.17 -0.94
N SER A 227 4.15 16.39 0.31
CA SER A 227 2.84 16.95 0.58
C SER A 227 2.78 18.46 0.30
N PHE A 228 1.65 18.90 -0.24
CA PHE A 228 1.32 20.32 -0.37
C PHE A 228 0.98 20.96 0.97
N LEU A 229 0.66 20.19 2.00
CA LEU A 229 0.29 20.69 3.31
C LEU A 229 1.47 21.39 3.97
N LYS A 230 1.26 22.62 4.47
CA LYS A 230 2.33 23.45 5.07
C LYS A 230 2.94 22.84 6.33
N GLN A 231 2.15 22.09 7.10
CA GLN A 231 2.56 21.50 8.37
C GLN A 231 3.48 20.29 8.24
N THR A 232 3.53 19.62 7.08
CA THR A 232 4.48 18.52 6.89
C THR A 232 5.87 19.09 6.65
N LYS A 233 6.87 18.49 7.29
CA LYS A 233 8.28 18.84 7.12
C LYS A 233 9.03 17.58 6.71
N VAL A 234 9.96 17.74 5.77
CA VAL A 234 11.05 16.80 5.55
C VAL A 234 12.20 17.28 6.42
N LEU A 235 13.04 16.39 6.90
CA LEU A 235 14.20 16.56 7.77
C LEU A 235 14.90 17.91 7.66
#